data_ac2056cc956fbbceb560802a0d554b85
#
_entry.id   ac2056cc956fbbceb560802a0d554b85
#
_cell.length_a   1.000
_cell.length_b   1.000
_cell.length_c   1.000
_cell.angle_alpha   90.00
_cell.angle_beta   90.00
_cell.angle_gamma   90.00
#
_symmetry.space_group_name_H-M   'P 1'
#
loop_
_entity.id
_entity.type
_entity.pdbx_description
1 polymer ?
#
loop_
_entity_poly.entity_id
_entity_poly.type
_entity_poly.pdbx_seq_one_letter_code
_entity_poly.pdbx_strand_id
1 'polypeptide(L)'
;MRLAPLAAAALVLGAAAPAFADEVGRVGVDWLGNDIVVQAVQDPKVQGITCHVSYFDRGVVDRLQKGNWFENPSDSAVSCHQTGPITIGDIDLSEKGEEVFKQGISLIWKKQVVNRIYDKKNNTLIYLSHSRQVQNGSAKMAISTVPLFDQNVVWTSSKPK
;
A
#
# COMPACT_ATOMS: atom_id res chain seq x y z
N MET A 1 41.63 -23.43 36.66
CA MET A 1 40.32 -22.80 36.53
C MET A 1 40.30 -22.01 35.22
N ARG A 2 39.56 -22.48 34.19
CA ARG A 2 39.43 -21.81 32.92
C ARG A 2 38.06 -21.18 32.89
N LEU A 3 37.98 -19.85 32.87
CA LEU A 3 36.74 -19.06 32.70
C LEU A 3 36.38 -19.03 31.22
N ALA A 4 35.21 -19.57 30.87
CA ALA A 4 34.63 -19.48 29.53
C ALA A 4 33.92 -18.14 29.40
N PRO A 5 34.02 -17.44 28.24
CA PRO A 5 33.25 -16.23 28.01
C PRO A 5 31.82 -16.57 27.63
N LEU A 6 30.85 -15.99 28.34
CA LEU A 6 29.45 -15.97 28.00
C LEU A 6 29.25 -15.00 26.81
N ALA A 7 28.93 -15.58 25.65
CA ALA A 7 28.49 -14.79 24.49
C ALA A 7 27.03 -14.36 24.69
N ALA A 8 26.81 -13.08 24.93
CA ALA A 8 25.46 -12.50 24.94
C ALA A 8 24.93 -12.37 23.50
N ALA A 9 23.99 -13.19 23.13
CA ALA A 9 23.25 -13.05 21.88
C ALA A 9 22.23 -11.89 22.00
N ALA A 10 22.51 -10.77 21.37
CA ALA A 10 21.56 -9.66 21.27
C ALA A 10 20.43 -10.05 20.31
N LEU A 11 19.23 -10.28 20.84
CA LEU A 11 18.00 -10.43 20.07
C LEU A 11 17.61 -9.05 19.51
N VAL A 12 17.84 -8.82 18.23
CA VAL A 12 17.32 -7.65 17.53
C VAL A 12 15.84 -7.92 17.24
N LEU A 13 14.95 -7.43 18.12
CA LEU A 13 13.53 -7.33 17.82
C LEU A 13 13.36 -6.27 16.72
N GLY A 14 13.15 -6.69 15.49
CA GLY A 14 12.74 -5.82 14.41
C GLY A 14 11.34 -5.26 14.70
N ALA A 15 11.25 -4.03 15.18
CA ALA A 15 9.98 -3.32 15.28
C ALA A 15 9.50 -3.03 13.86
N ALA A 16 8.36 -3.62 13.46
CA ALA A 16 7.66 -3.22 12.25
C ALA A 16 7.23 -1.76 12.43
N ALA A 17 7.81 -0.86 11.65
CA ALA A 17 7.39 0.54 11.64
C ALA A 17 5.94 0.61 11.10
N PRO A 18 5.07 1.41 11.73
CA PRO A 18 3.73 1.63 11.18
C PRO A 18 3.87 2.25 9.78
N ALA A 19 3.10 1.71 8.82
CA ALA A 19 3.04 2.28 7.49
C ALA A 19 2.30 3.63 7.57
N PHE A 20 3.03 4.73 7.45
CA PHE A 20 2.45 6.05 7.31
C PHE A 20 2.24 6.36 5.83
N ALA A 21 1.11 6.99 5.49
CA ALA A 21 0.92 7.59 4.19
C ALA A 21 1.35 9.05 4.28
N ASP A 22 2.35 9.42 3.52
CA ASP A 22 2.79 10.80 3.40
C ASP A 22 2.14 11.44 2.17
N GLU A 23 1.47 12.59 2.34
CA GLU A 23 1.02 13.39 1.21
C GLU A 23 2.25 13.98 0.52
N VAL A 24 2.47 13.55 -0.73
CA VAL A 24 3.62 14.00 -1.53
C VAL A 24 3.24 15.03 -2.58
N GLY A 25 1.95 15.20 -2.82
CA GLY A 25 1.45 16.20 -3.76
C GLY A 25 -0.05 16.41 -3.72
N ARG A 26 -0.46 17.62 -4.09
CA ARG A 26 -1.85 18.04 -4.19
C ARG A 26 -1.99 18.95 -5.41
N VAL A 27 -2.91 18.60 -6.31
CA VAL A 27 -3.17 19.33 -7.54
C VAL A 27 -4.61 19.83 -7.54
N GLY A 28 -4.80 21.14 -7.55
CA GLY A 28 -6.12 21.76 -7.66
C GLY A 28 -6.77 21.43 -9.01
N VAL A 29 -8.04 21.02 -8.97
CA VAL A 29 -8.82 20.68 -10.16
C VAL A 29 -9.71 21.84 -10.58
N ASP A 30 -10.27 22.54 -9.61
CA ASP A 30 -11.20 23.66 -9.83
C ASP A 30 -11.11 24.72 -8.74
N TRP A 31 -11.87 25.81 -8.91
CA TRP A 31 -11.94 26.92 -7.96
C TRP A 31 -12.80 26.61 -6.72
N LEU A 32 -13.53 25.47 -6.69
CA LEU A 32 -14.35 25.03 -5.57
C LEU A 32 -13.53 24.30 -4.49
N GLY A 33 -12.22 24.18 -4.70
CA GLY A 33 -11.30 23.52 -3.77
C GLY A 33 -11.33 21.99 -3.89
N ASN A 34 -11.68 21.48 -5.06
CA ASN A 34 -11.54 20.05 -5.40
C ASN A 34 -10.11 19.78 -5.85
N ASP A 35 -9.49 18.77 -5.26
CA ASP A 35 -8.08 18.44 -5.49
C ASP A 35 -7.89 16.98 -5.85
N ILE A 36 -6.81 16.70 -6.57
CA ILE A 36 -6.23 15.35 -6.64
C ILE A 36 -5.07 15.30 -5.65
N VAL A 37 -5.17 14.41 -4.69
CA VAL A 37 -4.14 14.16 -3.68
C VAL A 37 -3.32 12.95 -4.08
N VAL A 38 -2.00 13.03 -3.92
CA VAL A 38 -1.08 11.92 -4.10
C VAL A 38 -0.43 11.59 -2.77
N GLN A 39 -0.53 10.35 -2.35
CA GLN A 39 0.12 9.84 -1.13
C GLN A 39 1.14 8.76 -1.46
N ALA A 40 2.30 8.81 -0.81
CA ALA A 40 3.27 7.72 -0.82
C ALA A 40 3.01 6.80 0.37
N VAL A 41 2.93 5.49 0.10
CA VAL A 41 2.68 4.47 1.10
C VAL A 41 3.68 3.33 0.94
N GLN A 42 4.29 2.90 2.04
CA GLN A 42 5.20 1.76 2.03
C GLN A 42 4.47 0.49 2.46
N ASP A 43 4.80 -0.62 1.81
CA ASP A 43 4.27 -1.92 2.20
C ASP A 43 4.91 -2.36 3.53
N PRO A 44 4.11 -2.61 4.58
CA PRO A 44 4.64 -2.93 5.92
C PRO A 44 5.37 -4.27 5.97
N LYS A 45 5.14 -5.17 5.02
CA LYS A 45 5.76 -6.49 4.95
C LYS A 45 6.75 -6.65 3.79
N VAL A 46 6.85 -5.67 2.90
CA VAL A 46 7.77 -5.68 1.77
C VAL A 46 8.56 -4.38 1.75
N GLN A 47 9.74 -4.40 2.34
CA GLN A 47 10.64 -3.25 2.33
C GLN A 47 11.19 -3.01 0.92
N GLY A 48 11.51 -1.77 0.61
CA GLY A 48 12.09 -1.37 -0.67
C GLY A 48 11.07 -1.20 -1.80
N ILE A 49 9.77 -1.22 -1.48
CA ILE A 49 8.69 -0.88 -2.40
C ILE A 49 7.88 0.28 -1.84
N THR A 50 7.66 1.30 -2.67
CA THR A 50 6.77 2.42 -2.36
C THR A 50 5.65 2.46 -3.40
N CYS A 51 4.42 2.59 -2.91
CA CYS A 51 3.23 2.78 -3.73
C CYS A 51 2.78 4.23 -3.66
N HIS A 52 2.58 4.87 -4.82
CA HIS A 52 1.92 6.15 -4.92
C HIS A 52 0.44 5.92 -5.23
N VAL A 53 -0.42 6.45 -4.39
CA VAL A 53 -1.87 6.35 -4.56
C VAL A 53 -2.43 7.74 -4.76
N SER A 54 -3.13 7.95 -5.87
CA SER A 54 -3.84 9.21 -6.11
C SER A 54 -5.34 9.03 -5.98
N TYR A 55 -6.00 10.04 -5.46
CA TYR A 55 -7.44 10.06 -5.27
C TYR A 55 -7.99 11.47 -5.32
N PHE A 56 -9.30 11.57 -5.57
CA PHE A 56 -10.00 12.84 -5.62
C PHE A 56 -10.47 13.24 -4.22
N ASP A 57 -10.08 14.45 -3.78
CA ASP A 57 -10.50 15.05 -2.52
C ASP A 57 -11.41 16.24 -2.81
N ARG A 58 -12.64 16.18 -2.31
CA ARG A 58 -13.62 17.24 -2.53
C ARG A 58 -13.50 18.35 -1.52
N GLY A 59 -13.52 19.57 -2.00
CA GLY A 59 -13.59 20.77 -1.19
C GLY A 59 -14.87 20.85 -0.35
N VAL A 60 -14.76 21.51 0.79
CA VAL A 60 -15.91 21.76 1.69
C VAL A 60 -17.02 22.52 0.99
N VAL A 61 -16.69 23.47 0.10
CA VAL A 61 -17.64 24.26 -0.65
C VAL A 61 -18.46 23.40 -1.60
N ASP A 62 -17.81 22.47 -2.34
CA ASP A 62 -18.49 21.55 -3.25
C ASP A 62 -19.44 20.61 -2.50
N ARG A 63 -19.02 20.11 -1.32
CA ARG A 63 -19.84 19.25 -0.45
C ARG A 63 -21.09 19.97 0.06
N LEU A 64 -20.94 21.24 0.47
CA LEU A 64 -22.06 22.06 0.92
C LEU A 64 -23.05 22.37 -0.19
N GLN A 65 -22.57 22.72 -1.38
CA GLN A 65 -23.42 23.07 -2.52
C GLN A 65 -24.23 21.89 -3.08
N LYS A 66 -23.62 20.69 -3.11
CA LYS A 66 -24.24 19.50 -3.67
C LYS A 66 -24.93 18.59 -2.65
N GLY A 67 -24.82 18.90 -1.35
CA GLY A 67 -25.40 18.08 -0.28
C GLY A 67 -24.77 16.68 -0.15
N ASN A 68 -23.65 16.42 -0.79
CA ASN A 68 -23.02 15.09 -0.92
C ASN A 68 -21.93 14.87 0.13
N TRP A 69 -22.33 14.79 1.39
CA TRP A 69 -21.41 14.49 2.50
C TRP A 69 -20.91 13.04 2.50
N PHE A 70 -21.63 12.13 1.87
CA PHE A 70 -21.38 10.68 1.88
C PHE A 70 -21.16 10.13 0.47
N GLU A 71 -20.45 10.89 -0.36
CA GLU A 71 -20.19 10.43 -1.72
C GLU A 71 -19.49 9.07 -1.79
N ASN A 72 -19.81 8.39 -2.86
CA ASN A 72 -19.14 7.17 -3.28
C ASN A 72 -17.64 7.40 -3.43
N PRO A 73 -16.79 6.41 -3.10
CA PRO A 73 -15.36 6.55 -3.30
C PRO A 73 -15.07 6.91 -4.74
N SER A 74 -14.29 7.97 -4.91
CA SER A 74 -13.79 8.39 -6.22
C SER A 74 -12.87 7.32 -6.79
N ASP A 75 -12.64 7.40 -8.09
CA ASP A 75 -11.58 6.62 -8.72
C ASP A 75 -10.26 6.89 -8.02
N SER A 76 -9.51 5.84 -7.76
CA SER A 76 -8.14 5.92 -7.29
C SER A 76 -7.21 5.22 -8.27
N ALA A 77 -6.01 5.74 -8.44
CA ALA A 77 -4.95 5.07 -9.15
C ALA A 77 -3.86 4.61 -8.18
N VAL A 78 -3.18 3.51 -8.51
CA VAL A 78 -2.05 3.00 -7.75
C VAL A 78 -0.88 2.74 -8.68
N SER A 79 0.31 3.17 -8.26
CA SER A 79 1.57 2.90 -8.94
C SER A 79 2.62 2.54 -7.91
N CYS A 80 3.13 1.31 -7.96
CA CYS A 80 4.11 0.79 -7.01
C CYS A 80 5.44 0.54 -7.72
N HIS A 81 6.53 0.98 -7.10
CA HIS A 81 7.86 0.87 -7.66
C HIS A 81 8.87 0.42 -6.61
N GLN A 82 9.93 -0.20 -7.07
CA GLN A 82 11.09 -0.43 -6.24
C GLN A 82 11.77 0.91 -5.92
N THR A 83 11.96 1.18 -4.63
CA THR A 83 12.63 2.39 -4.13
C THR A 83 13.85 2.08 -3.27
N GLY A 84 14.16 0.80 -3.09
CA GLY A 84 15.33 0.32 -2.34
C GLY A 84 15.54 -1.18 -2.52
N PRO A 85 16.49 -1.78 -1.78
CA PRO A 85 16.67 -3.23 -1.74
C PRO A 85 15.39 -3.91 -1.25
N ILE A 86 14.93 -4.96 -1.97
CA ILE A 86 13.67 -5.62 -1.64
C ILE A 86 13.90 -6.68 -0.58
N THR A 87 13.19 -6.52 0.55
CA THR A 87 13.13 -7.55 1.60
C THR A 87 11.68 -7.93 1.84
N ILE A 88 11.34 -9.21 1.64
CA ILE A 88 9.98 -9.74 1.78
C ILE A 88 9.86 -10.48 3.10
N GLY A 89 8.94 -10.02 3.93
CA GLY A 89 8.58 -10.64 5.20
C GLY A 89 7.58 -11.80 5.05
N ASP A 90 6.81 -12.03 6.11
CA ASP A 90 5.75 -13.04 6.13
C ASP A 90 4.50 -12.51 5.43
N ILE A 91 4.42 -12.71 4.12
CA ILE A 91 3.29 -12.29 3.26
C ILE A 91 2.32 -13.44 3.02
N ASP A 92 1.04 -13.13 2.82
CA ASP A 92 0.06 -14.11 2.36
C ASP A 92 0.35 -14.51 0.91
N LEU A 93 0.51 -15.82 0.70
CA LEU A 93 0.82 -16.42 -0.60
C LEU A 93 -0.41 -16.98 -1.30
N SER A 94 -1.61 -16.82 -0.73
CA SER A 94 -2.85 -17.24 -1.34
C SER A 94 -3.23 -16.34 -2.52
N GLU A 95 -4.03 -16.87 -3.45
CA GLU A 95 -4.54 -16.11 -4.59
C GLU A 95 -5.51 -14.98 -4.19
N LYS A 96 -6.02 -15.00 -2.94
CA LYS A 96 -6.88 -13.92 -2.41
C LYS A 96 -6.09 -12.66 -2.09
N GLY A 97 -4.80 -12.80 -1.84
CA GLY A 97 -3.93 -11.73 -1.44
C GLY A 97 -4.22 -11.20 -0.03
N GLU A 98 -3.45 -10.21 0.36
CA GLU A 98 -3.52 -9.57 1.68
C GLU A 98 -3.78 -8.08 1.54
N GLU A 99 -4.73 -7.54 2.29
CA GLU A 99 -4.94 -6.08 2.38
C GLU A 99 -3.77 -5.44 3.12
N VAL A 100 -3.04 -4.55 2.45
CA VAL A 100 -1.76 -4.05 2.94
C VAL A 100 -1.81 -2.69 3.61
N PHE A 101 -2.78 -1.82 3.29
CA PHE A 101 -2.86 -0.47 3.85
C PHE A 101 -4.13 -0.30 4.69
N LYS A 102 -4.14 -0.91 5.91
CA LYS A 102 -5.35 -0.99 6.75
C LYS A 102 -5.51 0.13 7.78
N GLN A 103 -4.45 0.80 8.21
CA GLN A 103 -4.49 1.59 9.44
C GLN A 103 -3.99 3.04 9.29
N GLY A 104 -4.71 3.96 9.92
CA GLY A 104 -4.21 5.30 10.28
C GLY A 104 -4.16 6.32 9.16
N ILE A 105 -4.52 5.97 7.97
CA ILE A 105 -4.34 6.75 6.77
C ILE A 105 -5.70 7.33 6.40
N SER A 106 -5.87 8.59 6.37
CA SER A 106 -7.02 9.42 5.99
C SER A 106 -8.41 8.73 5.80
N LEU A 107 -9.50 9.46 5.82
CA LEU A 107 -10.88 8.95 5.67
C LEU A 107 -11.12 8.18 4.37
N ILE A 108 -10.27 8.37 3.35
CA ILE A 108 -10.42 7.69 2.07
C ILE A 108 -10.15 6.19 2.15
N TRP A 109 -9.21 5.76 3.00
CA TRP A 109 -8.86 4.34 3.18
C TRP A 109 -9.96 3.52 3.85
N LYS A 110 -10.99 4.15 4.39
CA LYS A 110 -12.20 3.45 4.83
C LYS A 110 -13.00 2.87 3.66
N LYS A 111 -12.84 3.45 2.47
CA LYS A 111 -13.61 3.09 1.26
C LYS A 111 -12.77 2.44 0.17
N GLN A 112 -11.46 2.69 0.17
CA GLN A 112 -10.49 2.11 -0.77
C GLN A 112 -9.66 1.02 -0.08
N VAL A 113 -9.30 0.00 -0.84
CA VAL A 113 -8.49 -1.13 -0.40
C VAL A 113 -7.35 -1.33 -1.37
N VAL A 114 -6.18 -1.67 -0.87
CA VAL A 114 -5.09 -2.19 -1.71
C VAL A 114 -4.75 -3.59 -1.22
N ASN A 115 -4.92 -4.57 -2.09
CA ASN A 115 -4.49 -5.94 -1.85
C ASN A 115 -3.15 -6.20 -2.54
N ARG A 116 -2.23 -6.85 -1.82
CA ARG A 116 -1.03 -7.43 -2.39
C ARG A 116 -1.27 -8.89 -2.69
N ILE A 117 -0.95 -9.32 -3.91
CA ILE A 117 -1.00 -10.70 -4.38
C ILE A 117 0.39 -11.06 -4.87
N TYR A 118 0.89 -12.24 -4.55
CA TYR A 118 2.14 -12.75 -5.11
C TYR A 118 1.87 -13.75 -6.23
N ASP A 119 2.16 -13.35 -7.45
CA ASP A 119 2.15 -14.25 -8.61
C ASP A 119 3.43 -15.09 -8.61
N LYS A 120 3.30 -16.31 -8.09
CA LYS A 120 4.43 -17.25 -7.99
C LYS A 120 5.01 -17.62 -9.35
N LYS A 121 4.15 -17.79 -10.36
CA LYS A 121 4.56 -18.23 -11.70
C LYS A 121 5.44 -17.20 -12.39
N ASN A 122 5.08 -15.93 -12.25
CA ASN A 122 5.78 -14.84 -12.91
C ASN A 122 6.73 -14.10 -11.95
N ASN A 123 6.88 -14.58 -10.69
CA ASN A 123 7.72 -13.96 -9.66
C ASN A 123 7.49 -12.44 -9.55
N THR A 124 6.22 -12.05 -9.36
CA THR A 124 5.78 -10.66 -9.42
C THR A 124 4.85 -10.33 -8.25
N LEU A 125 5.07 -9.20 -7.60
CA LEU A 125 4.11 -8.65 -6.66
C LEU A 125 3.08 -7.80 -7.41
N ILE A 126 1.81 -8.03 -7.14
CA ILE A 126 0.68 -7.32 -7.71
C ILE A 126 0.01 -6.53 -6.60
N TYR A 127 -0.19 -5.24 -6.81
CA TYR A 127 -0.94 -4.35 -5.93
C TYR A 127 -2.23 -3.94 -6.63
N LEU A 128 -3.35 -4.43 -6.12
CA LEU A 128 -4.68 -4.17 -6.64
C LEU A 128 -5.42 -3.18 -5.73
N SER A 129 -5.60 -1.96 -6.19
CA SER A 129 -6.46 -0.98 -5.53
C SER A 129 -7.90 -1.16 -6.01
N HIS A 130 -8.85 -1.22 -5.08
CA HIS A 130 -10.25 -1.31 -5.43
C HIS A 130 -11.16 -0.65 -4.39
N SER A 131 -12.35 -0.26 -4.79
CA SER A 131 -13.41 0.21 -3.91
C SER A 131 -14.06 -0.95 -3.14
N ARG A 132 -14.36 -0.74 -1.85
CA ARG A 132 -15.17 -1.71 -1.07
C ARG A 132 -16.62 -1.78 -1.52
N GLN A 133 -17.09 -0.76 -2.24
CA GLN A 133 -18.47 -0.67 -2.69
C GLN A 133 -18.55 -0.87 -4.20
N VAL A 134 -19.49 -1.70 -4.61
CA VAL A 134 -19.85 -1.87 -6.03
C VAL A 134 -20.71 -0.68 -6.45
N GLN A 135 -20.33 -0.01 -7.53
CA GLN A 135 -21.04 1.12 -8.09
C GLN A 135 -21.34 0.85 -9.56
N ASN A 136 -22.58 1.10 -9.98
CA ASN A 136 -22.97 0.87 -11.36
C ASN A 136 -22.59 -0.52 -11.89
N GLY A 137 -22.70 -1.55 -11.04
CA GLY A 137 -22.40 -2.93 -11.41
C GLY A 137 -20.91 -3.32 -11.38
N SER A 138 -20.00 -2.42 -10.97
CA SER A 138 -18.56 -2.70 -10.91
C SER A 138 -17.89 -2.05 -9.71
N ALA A 139 -16.85 -2.71 -9.16
CA ALA A 139 -15.91 -2.07 -8.26
C ALA A 139 -14.89 -1.28 -9.11
N LYS A 140 -14.67 -0.01 -8.78
CA LYS A 140 -13.59 0.77 -9.39
C LYS A 140 -12.26 0.21 -8.95
N MET A 141 -11.34 -0.03 -9.89
CA MET A 141 -10.10 -0.71 -9.62
C MET A 141 -8.93 -0.16 -10.44
N ALA A 142 -7.73 -0.32 -9.88
CA ALA A 142 -6.46 -0.04 -10.54
C ALA A 142 -5.45 -1.11 -10.12
N ILE A 143 -4.50 -1.42 -10.99
CA ILE A 143 -3.49 -2.44 -10.76
C ILE A 143 -2.09 -1.87 -10.98
N SER A 144 -1.14 -2.28 -10.14
CA SER A 144 0.28 -2.05 -10.33
C SER A 144 1.04 -3.33 -10.07
N THR A 145 2.11 -3.56 -10.82
CA THR A 145 2.95 -4.75 -10.69
C THR A 145 4.40 -4.37 -10.45
N VAL A 146 5.06 -5.12 -9.55
CA VAL A 146 6.48 -5.00 -9.26
C VAL A 146 7.15 -6.35 -9.55
N PRO A 147 7.81 -6.53 -10.70
CA PRO A 147 8.50 -7.77 -11.03
C PRO A 147 9.70 -7.95 -10.10
N LEU A 148 9.89 -9.19 -9.62
CA LEU A 148 11.02 -9.59 -8.78
C LEU A 148 12.08 -10.36 -9.58
N PHE A 149 11.86 -10.48 -10.88
CA PHE A 149 12.81 -11.11 -11.81
C PHE A 149 14.09 -10.29 -11.84
N ASP A 150 15.22 -10.98 -11.76
CA ASP A 150 16.57 -10.38 -11.78
C ASP A 150 16.83 -9.33 -10.68
N GLN A 151 16.05 -9.38 -9.60
CA GLN A 151 16.24 -8.54 -8.42
C GLN A 151 16.89 -9.34 -7.28
N ASN A 152 17.80 -8.69 -6.54
CA ASN A 152 18.34 -9.24 -5.30
C ASN A 152 17.28 -9.14 -4.20
N VAL A 153 16.37 -10.13 -4.15
CA VAL A 153 15.29 -10.18 -3.17
C VAL A 153 15.67 -11.04 -1.98
N VAL A 154 15.61 -10.47 -0.79
CA VAL A 154 15.80 -11.20 0.47
C VAL A 154 14.44 -11.62 1.02
N TRP A 155 14.25 -12.91 1.25
CA TRP A 155 13.07 -13.45 1.93
C TRP A 155 13.44 -13.74 3.39
N THR A 156 12.74 -13.09 4.33
CA THR A 156 12.95 -13.35 5.78
C THR A 156 12.15 -14.57 6.24
N SER A 157 11.10 -14.95 5.52
CA SER A 157 10.40 -16.22 5.63
C SER A 157 10.78 -17.13 4.46
N SER A 158 10.41 -18.41 4.52
CA SER A 158 10.74 -19.35 3.44
C SER A 158 10.22 -18.85 2.10
N LYS A 159 11.11 -18.70 1.11
CA LYS A 159 10.70 -18.40 -0.27
C LYS A 159 9.74 -19.47 -0.76
N PRO A 160 8.59 -19.10 -1.34
CA PRO A 160 7.69 -20.08 -1.93
C PRO A 160 8.38 -20.88 -3.04
N LYS A 161 8.19 -22.20 -2.99
CA LYS A 161 8.66 -23.12 -4.05
C LYS A 161 7.79 -23.02 -5.29
#